data_93e9a67e521911da9cf78b2587e5686c
#
_entry.id   93e9a67e521911da9cf78b2587e5686c
#
_cell.length_a   1.000
_cell.length_b   1.000
_cell.length_c   1.000
_cell.angle_alpha   90.00
_cell.angle_beta   90.00
_cell.angle_gamma   90.00
#
_symmetry.space_group_name_H-M   'P 1'
#
loop_
_entity.id
_entity.type
_entity.pdbx_description
1 polymer ?
#
loop_
_entity_poly.entity_id
_entity_poly.type
_entity_poly.pdbx_seq_one_letter_code
_entity_poly.pdbx_strand_id
1 'polypeptide(L)'
;MGRLLWFVLLLAALSVTEVFADYGISLQTARLANPTDTLKSKELSRIRETIRGFDRTQDDYIEPQHYEFTVMMQATRTFENFVLSSNGQSIRLAPDGLTKVGPFFGWRWFFFGWTFDIKNIGFKSGGLRQEFDLSIYSSQVGVDLYYRRTGNDYKIRDVKLGNGINGDLFEGMPFGGVNVGITGVSAYYIFNHEHFSYPAAFSQSTCQKISCGSWMAGAGYTNNTLELDHLALDEALESRMPKGQEVKLDSGMMFNSIKYNDFIFSGGYAYNWVFAKNFLFCASGQLAVSYKTSYGKTADEKRGFDIGKVNPDFIGRFGLVYNNTRWYAGTSIILRTNNYRTSRFTANNMYGSLNAYIGYNFMLKKKYRKKKTE
;
A
#
# COMPACT_ATOMS: atom_id res chain seq x y z
N MET A 1 10.65 -14.31 7.11
CA MET A 1 11.42 -13.07 6.86
C MET A 1 12.57 -13.25 5.88
N GLY A 2 13.48 -14.23 6.03
CA GLY A 2 14.66 -14.35 5.16
C GLY A 2 14.39 -14.53 3.64
N ARG A 3 13.37 -15.29 3.25
CA ARG A 3 13.06 -15.54 1.83
C ARG A 3 12.45 -14.34 1.10
N LEU A 4 11.70 -13.49 1.79
CA LEU A 4 11.12 -12.26 1.21
C LEU A 4 12.20 -11.20 0.99
N LEU A 5 13.14 -11.10 1.94
CA LEU A 5 14.31 -10.23 1.82
C LEU A 5 15.20 -10.64 0.63
N TRP A 6 15.34 -11.94 0.39
CA TRP A 6 16.06 -12.50 -0.76
C TRP A 6 15.37 -12.15 -2.09
N PHE A 7 14.03 -12.17 -2.15
CA PHE A 7 13.29 -11.83 -3.36
C PHE A 7 13.40 -10.32 -3.69
N VAL A 8 13.32 -9.48 -2.66
CA VAL A 8 13.53 -8.01 -2.81
C VAL A 8 14.97 -7.71 -3.20
N LEU A 9 15.96 -8.41 -2.61
CA LEU A 9 17.37 -8.30 -2.99
C LEU A 9 17.64 -8.83 -4.40
N LEU A 10 16.93 -9.86 -4.85
CA LEU A 10 17.04 -10.39 -6.21
C LEU A 10 16.46 -9.40 -7.24
N LEU A 11 15.33 -8.77 -6.96
CA LEU A 11 14.78 -7.70 -7.78
C LEU A 11 15.70 -6.46 -7.78
N ALA A 12 16.29 -6.12 -6.64
CA ALA A 12 17.29 -5.06 -6.55
C ALA A 12 18.58 -5.41 -7.31
N ALA A 13 19.04 -6.66 -7.26
CA ALA A 13 20.22 -7.12 -7.98
C ALA A 13 20.02 -7.16 -9.51
N LEU A 14 18.82 -7.56 -9.97
CA LEU A 14 18.49 -7.55 -11.40
C LEU A 14 18.50 -6.12 -11.97
N SER A 15 18.11 -5.13 -11.17
CA SER A 15 18.13 -3.73 -11.56
C SER A 15 19.54 -3.09 -11.50
N VAL A 16 20.41 -3.59 -10.63
CA VAL A 16 21.82 -3.16 -10.57
C VAL A 16 22.58 -3.58 -11.85
N THR A 17 22.24 -4.73 -12.45
CA THR A 17 22.88 -5.17 -13.70
C THR A 17 22.58 -4.26 -14.89
N GLU A 18 21.41 -3.58 -14.92
CA GLU A 18 21.11 -2.57 -15.96
C GLU A 18 21.95 -1.30 -15.79
N VAL A 19 22.27 -0.92 -14.56
CA VAL A 19 23.12 0.26 -14.29
C VAL A 19 24.54 0.06 -14.84
N PHE A 20 25.11 -1.14 -14.71
CA PHE A 20 26.43 -1.43 -15.24
C PHE A 20 26.48 -1.51 -16.77
N ALA A 21 25.39 -1.90 -17.42
CA ALA A 21 25.28 -1.90 -18.89
C ALA A 21 25.24 -0.50 -19.50
N ASP A 22 24.61 0.47 -18.81
CA ASP A 22 24.46 1.85 -19.28
C ASP A 22 25.75 2.68 -19.11
N TYR A 23 26.65 2.31 -18.21
CA TYR A 23 27.91 3.02 -17.97
C TYR A 23 29.09 2.54 -18.86
N GLY A 24 28.85 1.58 -19.76
CA GLY A 24 29.88 1.14 -20.70
C GLY A 24 31.14 0.54 -20.06
N ILE A 25 31.00 -0.05 -18.86
CA ILE A 25 32.05 -0.83 -18.26
C ILE A 25 32.07 -2.18 -18.98
N SER A 26 32.78 -2.20 -20.10
CA SER A 26 33.17 -3.42 -20.81
C SER A 26 34.15 -4.16 -19.90
N LEU A 27 33.66 -5.19 -19.22
CA LEU A 27 34.54 -6.24 -18.75
C LEU A 27 35.06 -6.97 -19.97
N GLN A 28 36.20 -6.52 -20.52
CA GLN A 28 37.03 -7.28 -21.41
C GLN A 28 37.59 -8.46 -20.63
N THR A 29 36.81 -9.52 -20.51
CA THR A 29 37.35 -10.84 -20.15
C THR A 29 37.78 -11.54 -21.43
N ALA A 30 39.06 -11.85 -21.44
CA ALA A 30 39.77 -12.53 -22.47
C ALA A 30 39.08 -13.78 -22.98
N ARG A 31 39.22 -13.98 -24.31
CA ARG A 31 39.00 -15.18 -25.11
C ARG A 31 39.32 -16.48 -24.39
N LEU A 32 38.30 -17.32 -24.20
CA LEU A 32 38.39 -18.80 -24.37
C LEU A 32 36.99 -19.25 -24.79
N ALA A 33 36.82 -19.53 -26.07
CA ALA A 33 35.57 -20.00 -26.67
C ALA A 33 35.34 -21.46 -26.28
N ASN A 34 34.40 -21.68 -25.33
CA ASN A 34 33.82 -23.00 -25.06
C ASN A 34 32.36 -23.02 -25.57
N PRO A 35 31.89 -24.14 -26.17
CA PRO A 35 30.51 -24.26 -26.69
C PRO A 35 29.39 -24.02 -25.66
N THR A 36 29.69 -24.12 -24.38
CA THR A 36 28.79 -23.77 -23.27
C THR A 36 28.55 -22.27 -23.11
N ASP A 37 29.40 -21.40 -23.63
CA ASP A 37 29.27 -19.95 -23.54
C ASP A 37 28.23 -19.39 -24.52
N THR A 38 28.01 -20.09 -25.65
CA THR A 38 26.99 -19.70 -26.64
C THR A 38 25.57 -19.98 -26.16
N LEU A 39 25.34 -21.01 -25.37
CA LEU A 39 24.06 -21.30 -24.76
C LEU A 39 23.75 -20.30 -23.62
N LYS A 40 24.73 -20.00 -22.76
CA LYS A 40 24.62 -18.98 -21.72
C LYS A 40 24.41 -17.58 -22.31
N SER A 41 25.07 -17.25 -23.40
CA SER A 41 24.87 -15.94 -24.06
C SER A 41 23.49 -15.82 -24.72
N LYS A 42 22.93 -16.91 -25.27
CA LYS A 42 21.56 -16.97 -25.78
C LYS A 42 20.50 -16.87 -24.67
N GLU A 43 20.71 -17.53 -23.55
CA GLU A 43 19.82 -17.40 -22.38
C GLU A 43 19.86 -15.99 -21.78
N LEU A 44 21.05 -15.42 -21.62
CA LEU A 44 21.23 -14.04 -21.16
C LEU A 44 20.62 -13.02 -22.13
N SER A 45 20.71 -13.26 -23.45
CA SER A 45 20.07 -12.39 -24.44
C SER A 45 18.53 -12.49 -24.36
N ARG A 46 17.98 -13.71 -24.21
CA ARG A 46 16.53 -13.91 -24.03
C ARG A 46 16.03 -13.28 -22.74
N ILE A 47 16.76 -13.43 -21.63
CA ILE A 47 16.42 -12.78 -20.36
C ILE A 47 16.47 -11.26 -20.53
N ARG A 48 17.50 -10.72 -21.22
CA ARG A 48 17.64 -9.29 -21.48
C ARG A 48 16.52 -8.76 -22.41
N GLU A 49 16.11 -9.51 -23.43
CA GLU A 49 14.98 -9.19 -24.29
C GLU A 49 13.65 -9.24 -23.52
N THR A 50 13.48 -10.23 -22.68
CA THR A 50 12.30 -10.32 -21.79
C THR A 50 12.26 -9.15 -20.83
N ILE A 51 13.37 -8.77 -20.20
CA ILE A 51 13.46 -7.62 -19.28
C ILE A 51 13.22 -6.30 -20.05
N ARG A 52 13.77 -6.14 -21.25
CA ARG A 52 13.49 -4.96 -22.11
C ARG A 52 12.05 -4.91 -22.60
N GLY A 53 11.40 -6.07 -22.80
CA GLY A 53 9.98 -6.17 -23.12
C GLY A 53 9.10 -5.75 -21.96
N PHE A 54 9.58 -5.91 -20.72
CA PHE A 54 8.85 -5.58 -19.50
C PHE A 54 8.62 -4.07 -19.29
N ASP A 55 9.38 -3.21 -19.96
CA ASP A 55 9.29 -1.74 -19.78
C ASP A 55 8.96 -1.01 -21.09
N ARG A 56 8.42 -1.75 -22.08
CA ARG A 56 8.04 -1.16 -23.37
C ARG A 56 6.79 -0.30 -23.19
N THR A 57 6.92 0.99 -23.50
CA THR A 57 5.81 1.95 -23.55
C THR A 57 5.78 2.62 -24.90
N GLN A 58 4.60 3.09 -25.33
CA GLN A 58 4.45 3.88 -26.54
C GLN A 58 4.63 5.36 -26.24
N ASP A 59 5.64 5.98 -26.83
CA ASP A 59 6.02 7.38 -26.63
C ASP A 59 4.88 8.36 -26.98
N ASP A 60 3.94 7.99 -27.84
CA ASP A 60 2.75 8.80 -28.15
C ASP A 60 1.80 8.92 -26.96
N TYR A 61 1.68 7.87 -26.13
CA TYR A 61 0.80 7.81 -24.98
C TYR A 61 1.51 8.17 -23.66
N ILE A 62 2.78 7.78 -23.53
CA ILE A 62 3.52 7.87 -22.29
C ILE A 62 4.86 8.56 -22.55
N GLU A 63 5.08 9.69 -21.91
CA GLU A 63 6.35 10.40 -21.95
C GLU A 63 7.24 9.93 -20.80
N PRO A 64 8.42 9.37 -21.07
CA PRO A 64 9.33 8.93 -20.01
C PRO A 64 9.96 10.12 -19.29
N GLN A 65 10.38 9.94 -18.04
CA GLN A 65 11.08 10.96 -17.27
C GLN A 65 12.43 11.32 -17.92
N HIS A 66 12.64 12.61 -18.16
CA HIS A 66 13.82 13.15 -18.81
C HIS A 66 15.01 13.38 -17.89
N TYR A 67 14.78 13.42 -16.58
CA TYR A 67 15.76 13.78 -15.56
C TYR A 67 16.18 12.57 -14.75
N GLU A 68 17.39 12.63 -14.20
CA GLU A 68 17.97 11.54 -13.40
C GLU A 68 17.59 11.62 -11.92
N PHE A 69 17.43 12.84 -11.40
CA PHE A 69 17.21 13.12 -9.99
C PHE A 69 15.91 13.87 -9.76
N THR A 70 15.32 13.64 -8.61
CA THR A 70 14.16 14.38 -8.13
C THR A 70 14.32 14.75 -6.65
N VAL A 71 13.82 15.91 -6.28
CA VAL A 71 13.58 16.30 -4.90
C VAL A 71 12.09 16.56 -4.75
N MET A 72 11.51 16.11 -3.65
CA MET A 72 10.07 16.24 -3.40
C MET A 72 9.81 16.56 -1.94
N MET A 73 8.84 17.42 -1.70
CA MET A 73 8.25 17.62 -0.38
C MET A 73 6.89 16.95 -0.39
N GLN A 74 6.61 16.12 0.61
CA GLN A 74 5.36 15.38 0.71
C GLN A 74 4.76 15.54 2.10
N ALA A 75 3.44 15.74 2.13
CA ALA A 75 2.60 15.63 3.30
C ALA A 75 1.72 14.38 3.15
N THR A 76 1.70 13.53 4.16
CA THR A 76 0.89 12.30 4.19
C THR A 76 0.01 12.32 5.42
N ARG A 77 -1.30 12.17 5.23
CA ARG A 77 -2.25 11.95 6.32
C ARG A 77 -2.79 10.54 6.24
N THR A 78 -2.50 9.71 7.25
CA THR A 78 -3.04 8.37 7.37
C THR A 78 -4.34 8.39 8.15
N PHE A 79 -5.25 7.49 7.79
CA PHE A 79 -6.51 7.26 8.48
C PHE A 79 -6.77 5.76 8.63
N GLU A 80 -7.48 5.41 9.67
CA GLU A 80 -7.90 4.06 9.94
C GLU A 80 -9.26 4.09 10.63
N ASN A 81 -10.11 3.12 10.30
CA ASN A 81 -11.43 2.95 10.87
C ASN A 81 -11.69 1.46 11.06
N PHE A 82 -11.73 1.04 12.30
CA PHE A 82 -11.97 -0.33 12.71
C PHE A 82 -13.36 -0.48 13.28
N VAL A 83 -14.16 -1.38 12.72
CA VAL A 83 -15.53 -1.67 13.19
C VAL A 83 -15.62 -3.14 13.59
N LEU A 84 -15.94 -3.37 14.84
CA LEU A 84 -16.26 -4.68 15.37
C LEU A 84 -17.78 -4.81 15.54
N SER A 85 -18.37 -5.89 15.04
CA SER A 85 -19.81 -6.12 15.12
C SER A 85 -20.12 -7.56 15.47
N SER A 86 -21.08 -7.77 16.35
CA SER A 86 -21.61 -9.07 16.74
C SER A 86 -23.07 -8.93 17.17
N ASN A 87 -23.94 -9.80 16.67
CA ASN A 87 -25.32 -9.96 17.11
C ASN A 87 -26.12 -8.63 17.25
N GLY A 88 -25.97 -7.73 16.27
CA GLY A 88 -26.63 -6.42 16.24
C GLY A 88 -25.95 -5.33 17.06
N GLN A 89 -24.92 -5.66 17.85
CA GLN A 89 -24.05 -4.69 18.49
C GLN A 89 -22.90 -4.31 17.56
N SER A 90 -22.41 -3.07 17.65
CA SER A 90 -21.22 -2.64 16.93
C SER A 90 -20.46 -1.55 17.67
N ILE A 91 -19.14 -1.58 17.56
CA ILE A 91 -18.22 -0.60 18.13
C ILE A 91 -17.28 -0.16 17.02
N ARG A 92 -17.22 1.15 16.79
CA ARG A 92 -16.30 1.77 15.85
C ARG A 92 -15.16 2.46 16.60
N LEU A 93 -13.95 2.03 16.29
CA LEU A 93 -12.72 2.50 16.88
C LEU A 93 -11.86 3.14 15.79
N ALA A 94 -11.33 4.30 16.03
CA ALA A 94 -10.40 4.96 15.13
C ALA A 94 -9.41 5.82 15.90
N PRO A 95 -8.13 5.82 15.53
CA PRO A 95 -7.17 6.76 16.08
C PRO A 95 -7.38 8.14 15.51
N ASP A 96 -6.77 9.14 16.11
CA ASP A 96 -6.66 10.45 15.45
C ASP A 96 -5.76 10.34 14.21
N GLY A 97 -6.16 11.03 13.14
CA GLY A 97 -5.37 11.01 11.90
C GLY A 97 -3.97 11.57 12.12
N LEU A 98 -2.96 10.80 11.72
CA LEU A 98 -1.57 11.19 11.80
C LEU A 98 -1.16 11.92 10.52
N THR A 99 -0.59 13.13 10.67
CA THR A 99 -0.07 13.91 9.52
C THR A 99 1.45 14.00 9.62
N LYS A 100 2.12 13.44 8.62
CA LYS A 100 3.58 13.44 8.49
C LYS A 100 3.98 14.32 7.32
N VAL A 101 5.03 15.11 7.46
CA VAL A 101 5.60 15.92 6.37
C VAL A 101 7.10 15.67 6.30
N GLY A 102 7.63 15.64 5.09
CA GLY A 102 9.08 15.52 4.94
C GLY A 102 9.58 15.55 3.51
N PRO A 103 10.90 15.76 3.37
CA PRO A 103 11.58 15.74 2.09
C PRO A 103 11.83 14.32 1.62
N PHE A 104 11.80 14.17 0.28
CA PHE A 104 12.19 12.96 -0.43
C PHE A 104 13.21 13.32 -1.51
N PHE A 105 14.17 12.45 -1.68
CA PHE A 105 15.14 12.49 -2.75
C PHE A 105 15.02 11.20 -3.59
N GLY A 106 14.96 11.34 -4.89
CA GLY A 106 14.89 10.21 -5.82
C GLY A 106 16.04 10.23 -6.82
N TRP A 107 16.58 9.07 -7.10
CA TRP A 107 17.53 8.82 -8.16
C TRP A 107 17.05 7.65 -9.00
N ARG A 108 16.62 7.95 -10.22
CA ARG A 108 15.99 6.99 -11.12
C ARG A 108 14.76 6.34 -10.47
N TRP A 109 14.87 5.16 -9.93
CA TRP A 109 13.81 4.40 -9.26
C TRP A 109 14.03 4.20 -7.74
N PHE A 110 15.14 4.70 -7.20
CA PHE A 110 15.38 4.77 -5.76
C PHE A 110 14.80 6.06 -5.19
N PHE A 111 13.95 5.91 -4.17
CA PHE A 111 13.43 7.02 -3.40
C PHE A 111 13.83 6.86 -1.94
N PHE A 112 14.43 7.89 -1.40
CA PHE A 112 14.75 7.99 0.01
C PHE A 112 14.08 9.24 0.58
N GLY A 113 13.35 9.10 1.71
CA GLY A 113 12.67 10.20 2.35
C GLY A 113 12.61 10.04 3.85
N TRP A 114 12.49 11.15 4.51
CA TRP A 114 12.28 11.19 5.96
C TRP A 114 11.06 12.05 6.25
N THR A 115 10.10 11.50 6.99
CA THR A 115 8.89 12.23 7.35
C THR A 115 8.80 12.40 8.86
N PHE A 116 8.34 13.57 9.29
CA PHE A 116 8.14 13.93 10.69
C PHE A 116 6.64 14.08 10.95
N ASP A 117 6.18 13.60 12.10
CA ASP A 117 4.83 13.91 12.58
C ASP A 117 4.78 15.37 13.05
N ILE A 118 3.87 16.14 12.43
CA ILE A 118 3.73 17.59 12.74
C ILE A 118 3.23 17.83 14.17
N LYS A 119 2.43 16.89 14.73
CA LYS A 119 1.84 17.05 16.07
C LYS A 119 2.77 16.64 17.20
N ASN A 120 3.76 15.78 16.92
CA ASN A 120 4.64 15.18 17.91
C ASN A 120 6.12 15.48 17.63
N ILE A 121 6.49 16.73 17.45
CA ILE A 121 7.90 17.17 17.32
C ILE A 121 8.67 17.05 18.67
N GLY A 122 8.06 16.45 19.69
CA GLY A 122 8.70 16.12 20.97
C GLY A 122 8.69 14.62 21.20
N PHE A 123 9.84 14.07 21.63
CA PHE A 123 10.00 12.67 22.03
C PHE A 123 9.11 12.31 23.23
N LYS A 124 7.80 12.21 23.03
CA LYS A 124 6.90 11.64 24.03
C LYS A 124 6.74 10.15 23.75
N SER A 125 7.24 9.38 24.69
CA SER A 125 7.19 7.93 24.80
C SER A 125 5.76 7.45 25.12
N GLY A 126 4.88 7.49 24.11
CA GLY A 126 3.62 6.76 24.13
C GLY A 126 3.66 5.78 22.97
N GLY A 127 3.10 4.56 23.11
CA GLY A 127 3.17 3.47 22.13
C GLY A 127 3.17 3.95 20.68
N LEU A 128 4.36 3.94 20.07
CA LEU A 128 4.58 4.58 18.77
C LEU A 128 3.87 3.76 17.70
N ARG A 129 2.89 4.37 17.04
CA ARG A 129 2.30 3.86 15.82
C ARG A 129 3.38 3.72 14.74
N GLN A 130 3.57 2.50 14.27
CA GLN A 130 4.55 2.18 13.23
C GLN A 130 3.84 1.94 11.91
N GLU A 131 4.21 2.70 10.90
CA GLU A 131 3.64 2.58 9.56
C GLU A 131 4.76 2.68 8.53
N PHE A 132 4.74 1.73 7.61
CA PHE A 132 5.61 1.70 6.45
C PHE A 132 4.79 1.25 5.25
N ASP A 133 4.73 2.09 4.23
CA ASP A 133 4.11 1.80 2.95
C ASP A 133 5.14 2.08 1.85
N LEU A 134 5.47 1.07 1.07
CA LEU A 134 6.34 1.17 -0.10
C LEU A 134 5.63 0.61 -1.31
N SER A 135 5.46 1.44 -2.33
CA SER A 135 4.94 1.02 -3.62
C SER A 135 6.00 1.18 -4.70
N ILE A 136 6.27 0.11 -5.41
CA ILE A 136 7.21 0.06 -6.54
C ILE A 136 6.39 -0.14 -7.81
N TYR A 137 6.58 0.73 -8.78
CA TYR A 137 5.84 0.69 -10.04
C TYR A 137 6.79 0.54 -11.23
N SER A 138 6.59 -0.52 -12.03
CA SER A 138 7.04 -0.58 -13.41
C SER A 138 5.88 -0.26 -14.37
N SER A 139 6.11 -0.29 -15.67
CA SER A 139 5.02 -0.14 -16.64
C SER A 139 3.99 -1.25 -16.53
N GLN A 140 4.43 -2.50 -16.35
CA GLN A 140 3.57 -3.70 -16.35
C GLN A 140 3.14 -4.16 -14.97
N VAL A 141 3.99 -4.01 -13.95
CA VAL A 141 3.79 -4.59 -12.63
C VAL A 141 3.93 -3.54 -11.56
N GLY A 142 2.99 -3.53 -10.62
CA GLY A 142 3.13 -2.80 -9.37
C GLY A 142 3.27 -3.77 -8.21
N VAL A 143 4.09 -3.40 -7.23
CA VAL A 143 4.27 -4.15 -5.98
C VAL A 143 4.09 -3.20 -4.82
N ASP A 144 3.21 -3.53 -3.89
CA ASP A 144 3.02 -2.81 -2.64
C ASP A 144 3.52 -3.66 -1.48
N LEU A 145 4.34 -3.07 -0.64
CA LEU A 145 4.77 -3.60 0.64
C LEU A 145 4.22 -2.69 1.72
N TYR A 146 3.55 -3.24 2.70
CA TYR A 146 2.99 -2.46 3.79
C TYR A 146 3.13 -3.15 5.13
N TYR A 147 3.45 -2.35 6.12
CA TYR A 147 3.53 -2.74 7.51
C TYR A 147 2.85 -1.68 8.35
N ARG A 148 1.93 -2.10 9.18
CA ARG A 148 1.23 -1.24 10.14
C ARG A 148 1.16 -1.94 11.46
N ARG A 149 1.47 -1.20 12.50
CA ARG A 149 1.20 -1.58 13.87
C ARG A 149 0.64 -0.35 14.57
N THR A 150 -0.57 -0.47 15.04
CA THR A 150 -1.25 0.63 15.71
C THR A 150 -0.68 0.85 17.11
N GLY A 151 -0.77 2.09 17.57
CA GLY A 151 -0.45 2.46 18.95
C GLY A 151 -1.69 2.36 19.85
N ASN A 152 -1.55 2.83 21.08
CA ASN A 152 -2.64 2.88 22.07
C ASN A 152 -3.46 4.17 21.96
N ASP A 153 -3.59 4.75 20.76
CA ASP A 153 -4.19 6.06 20.52
C ASP A 153 -5.61 5.99 19.90
N TYR A 154 -6.24 4.81 19.99
CA TYR A 154 -7.61 4.67 19.54
C TYR A 154 -8.60 5.43 20.42
N LYS A 155 -9.69 5.84 19.80
CA LYS A 155 -10.86 6.42 20.42
C LYS A 155 -12.11 5.70 19.95
N ILE A 156 -13.07 5.56 20.83
CA ILE A 156 -14.41 5.13 20.48
C ILE A 156 -15.06 6.24 19.67
N ARG A 157 -15.54 5.93 18.45
CA ARG A 157 -16.17 6.90 17.53
C ARG A 157 -17.67 6.70 17.39
N ASP A 158 -18.14 5.50 17.65
CA ASP A 158 -19.54 5.14 17.58
C ASP A 158 -19.76 3.82 18.32
N VAL A 159 -20.87 3.72 19.02
CA VAL A 159 -21.25 2.50 19.76
C VAL A 159 -22.73 2.23 19.56
N LYS A 160 -23.07 1.02 19.19
CA LYS A 160 -24.44 0.52 19.13
C LYS A 160 -24.51 -0.74 19.98
N LEU A 161 -25.09 -0.66 21.15
CA LEU A 161 -25.21 -1.78 22.08
C LEU A 161 -26.61 -2.41 22.12
N GLY A 162 -27.59 -1.80 21.45
CA GLY A 162 -28.99 -2.17 21.56
C GLY A 162 -29.64 -1.62 22.83
N ASN A 163 -30.84 -2.12 23.18
CA ASN A 163 -31.56 -1.80 24.42
C ASN A 163 -31.77 -0.31 24.71
N GLY A 164 -31.80 0.54 23.68
CA GLY A 164 -32.02 2.00 23.82
C GLY A 164 -30.84 2.76 24.42
N ILE A 165 -29.64 2.17 24.47
CA ILE A 165 -28.45 2.83 24.95
C ILE A 165 -28.00 3.87 23.92
N ASN A 166 -27.83 5.15 24.36
CA ASN A 166 -27.35 6.21 23.51
C ASN A 166 -25.82 6.09 23.32
N GLY A 167 -25.38 5.80 22.09
CA GLY A 167 -23.97 5.65 21.72
C GLY A 167 -23.16 6.94 21.84
N ASP A 168 -23.79 8.12 21.74
CA ASP A 168 -23.12 9.42 21.81
C ASP A 168 -22.39 9.65 23.14
N LEU A 169 -22.79 8.95 24.20
CA LEU A 169 -22.15 8.99 25.53
C LEU A 169 -20.67 8.57 25.47
N PHE A 170 -20.31 7.74 24.51
CA PHE A 170 -18.99 7.12 24.38
C PHE A 170 -18.14 7.81 23.30
N GLU A 171 -18.71 8.72 22.52
CA GLU A 171 -18.00 9.37 21.41
C GLU A 171 -16.76 10.13 21.91
N GLY A 172 -15.63 9.90 21.23
CA GLY A 172 -14.35 10.54 21.54
C GLY A 172 -13.63 9.99 22.74
N MET A 173 -14.17 8.98 23.45
CA MET A 173 -13.53 8.36 24.62
C MET A 173 -12.23 7.63 24.21
N PRO A 174 -11.08 7.92 24.86
CA PRO A 174 -9.86 7.20 24.60
C PRO A 174 -10.00 5.72 24.97
N PHE A 175 -9.50 4.84 24.11
CA PHE A 175 -9.48 3.40 24.35
C PHE A 175 -8.18 2.79 23.82
N GLY A 176 -7.25 2.51 24.72
CA GLY A 176 -5.93 1.94 24.41
C GLY A 176 -5.89 0.41 24.31
N GLY A 177 -7.02 -0.26 24.52
CA GLY A 177 -7.11 -1.74 24.57
C GLY A 177 -7.21 -2.41 23.18
N VAL A 178 -6.95 -1.72 22.10
CA VAL A 178 -6.91 -2.27 20.72
C VAL A 178 -5.51 -2.18 20.14
N ASN A 179 -5.04 -3.29 19.55
CA ASN A 179 -3.82 -3.33 18.77
C ASN A 179 -4.11 -4.08 17.46
N VAL A 180 -3.92 -3.37 16.34
CA VAL A 180 -4.08 -3.96 15.01
C VAL A 180 -2.71 -3.98 14.33
N GLY A 181 -2.27 -5.16 13.93
CA GLY A 181 -1.03 -5.35 13.17
C GLY A 181 -1.34 -5.90 11.78
N ILE A 182 -0.78 -5.29 10.75
CA ILE A 182 -0.90 -5.74 9.36
C ILE A 182 0.47 -5.72 8.72
N THR A 183 0.90 -6.84 8.20
CA THR A 183 2.11 -6.94 7.36
C THR A 183 1.72 -7.61 6.06
N GLY A 184 2.01 -6.99 4.93
CA GLY A 184 1.55 -7.52 3.67
C GLY A 184 2.43 -7.18 2.48
N VAL A 185 2.25 -7.99 1.45
CA VAL A 185 2.77 -7.79 0.10
C VAL A 185 1.65 -8.06 -0.89
N SER A 186 1.52 -7.21 -1.88
CA SER A 186 0.66 -7.45 -3.04
C SER A 186 1.38 -7.06 -4.32
N ALA A 187 1.16 -7.83 -5.37
CA ALA A 187 1.63 -7.56 -6.71
C ALA A 187 0.45 -7.57 -7.67
N TYR A 188 0.48 -6.71 -8.66
CA TYR A 188 -0.56 -6.64 -9.68
C TYR A 188 0.02 -6.35 -11.05
N TYR A 189 -0.63 -6.91 -12.05
CA TYR A 189 -0.29 -6.79 -13.46
C TYR A 189 -1.23 -5.78 -14.14
N ILE A 190 -0.67 -4.96 -15.03
CA ILE A 190 -1.34 -3.92 -15.80
C ILE A 190 -1.42 -4.39 -17.26
N PHE A 191 -2.62 -4.73 -17.76
CA PHE A 191 -2.77 -5.36 -19.07
C PHE A 191 -2.45 -4.43 -20.24
N ASN A 192 -2.86 -3.15 -20.14
CA ASN A 192 -2.63 -2.16 -21.21
C ASN A 192 -1.41 -1.28 -20.93
N HIS A 193 -0.33 -1.87 -20.43
CA HIS A 193 0.87 -1.17 -19.95
C HIS A 193 1.60 -0.35 -21.03
N GLU A 194 1.44 -0.68 -22.32
CA GLU A 194 2.08 0.07 -23.41
C GLU A 194 1.47 1.47 -23.56
N HIS A 195 0.18 1.64 -23.25
CA HIS A 195 -0.56 2.89 -23.41
C HIS A 195 -0.91 3.55 -22.07
N PHE A 196 -1.13 2.75 -21.04
CA PHE A 196 -1.56 3.17 -19.71
C PHE A 196 -0.40 3.20 -18.73
N SER A 197 -0.13 4.36 -18.12
CA SER A 197 0.93 4.51 -17.11
C SER A 197 0.34 4.73 -15.72
N TYR A 198 0.44 3.72 -14.87
CA TYR A 198 0.16 3.84 -13.45
C TYR A 198 1.21 4.71 -12.72
N PRO A 199 2.52 4.60 -13.07
CA PRO A 199 3.56 5.49 -12.56
C PRO A 199 3.29 6.98 -12.79
N ALA A 200 2.60 7.37 -13.87
CA ALA A 200 2.26 8.77 -14.14
C ALA A 200 1.37 9.38 -13.05
N ALA A 201 0.51 8.57 -12.42
CA ALA A 201 -0.41 9.01 -11.39
C ALA A 201 0.17 8.93 -9.97
N PHE A 202 1.03 7.95 -9.68
CA PHE A 202 1.38 7.61 -8.30
C PHE A 202 2.87 7.73 -7.95
N SER A 203 3.77 7.75 -8.94
CA SER A 203 5.22 7.94 -8.71
C SER A 203 5.86 9.06 -9.53
N GLN A 204 5.12 9.68 -10.46
CA GLN A 204 5.55 10.78 -11.33
C GLN A 204 6.82 10.48 -12.16
N SER A 205 7.14 9.19 -12.32
CA SER A 205 8.30 8.74 -13.10
C SER A 205 8.06 8.74 -14.61
N THR A 206 6.82 9.01 -15.04
CA THR A 206 6.39 9.20 -16.44
C THR A 206 5.28 10.24 -16.49
N CYS A 207 4.91 10.68 -17.70
CA CYS A 207 3.73 11.52 -17.93
C CYS A 207 2.77 10.84 -18.91
N GLN A 208 1.50 10.73 -18.56
CA GLN A 208 0.44 10.28 -19.46
C GLN A 208 0.06 11.43 -20.39
N LYS A 209 0.09 11.21 -21.70
CA LYS A 209 -0.22 12.24 -22.74
C LYS A 209 -1.63 12.11 -23.28
N ILE A 210 -2.14 10.89 -23.41
CA ILE A 210 -3.45 10.57 -23.95
C ILE A 210 -4.22 9.76 -22.91
N SER A 211 -5.49 10.12 -22.70
CA SER A 211 -6.37 9.40 -21.78
C SER A 211 -6.55 7.95 -22.21
N CYS A 212 -6.36 7.04 -21.29
CA CYS A 212 -6.66 5.62 -21.50
C CYS A 212 -6.81 4.88 -20.18
N GLY A 213 -7.21 3.64 -20.26
CA GLY A 213 -7.37 2.79 -19.09
C GLY A 213 -6.78 1.40 -19.28
N SER A 214 -6.74 0.66 -18.19
CA SER A 214 -6.25 -0.71 -18.15
C SER A 214 -7.03 -1.56 -17.17
N TRP A 215 -7.29 -2.79 -17.54
CA TRP A 215 -7.61 -3.84 -16.60
C TRP A 215 -6.37 -4.17 -15.76
N MET A 216 -6.61 -4.59 -14.53
CA MET A 216 -5.58 -4.98 -13.60
C MET A 216 -5.99 -6.27 -12.89
N ALA A 217 -5.04 -7.16 -12.68
CA ALA A 217 -5.23 -8.36 -11.88
C ALA A 217 -4.06 -8.49 -10.90
N GLY A 218 -4.33 -8.92 -9.67
CA GLY A 218 -3.30 -8.98 -8.64
C GLY A 218 -3.47 -10.14 -7.69
N ALA A 219 -2.38 -10.43 -6.99
CA ALA A 219 -2.35 -11.36 -5.89
C ALA A 219 -1.55 -10.79 -4.72
N GLY A 220 -1.91 -11.18 -3.52
CA GLY A 220 -1.26 -10.68 -2.31
C GLY A 220 -1.33 -11.66 -1.16
N TYR A 221 -0.53 -11.35 -0.16
CA TYR A 221 -0.51 -12.07 1.11
C TYR A 221 -0.37 -11.08 2.26
N THR A 222 -1.19 -11.26 3.30
CA THR A 222 -1.06 -10.49 4.52
C THR A 222 -1.06 -11.38 5.75
N ASN A 223 -0.31 -10.95 6.74
CA ASN A 223 -0.37 -11.46 8.11
C ASN A 223 -0.98 -10.39 9.00
N ASN A 224 -2.05 -10.74 9.68
CA ASN A 224 -2.85 -9.83 10.47
C ASN A 224 -2.88 -10.29 11.94
N THR A 225 -2.81 -9.31 12.82
CA THR A 225 -3.01 -9.50 14.26
C THR A 225 -4.07 -8.52 14.73
N LEU A 226 -5.06 -9.00 15.45
CA LEU A 226 -6.08 -8.21 16.10
C LEU A 226 -6.10 -8.58 17.57
N GLU A 227 -5.77 -7.64 18.44
CA GLU A 227 -5.83 -7.78 19.89
C GLU A 227 -6.88 -6.81 20.43
N LEU A 228 -7.73 -7.29 21.31
CA LEU A 228 -8.78 -6.50 21.97
C LEU A 228 -8.80 -6.87 23.46
N ASP A 229 -8.54 -5.90 24.30
CA ASP A 229 -8.79 -6.01 25.72
C ASP A 229 -10.30 -5.77 25.99
N HIS A 230 -11.07 -6.85 25.91
CA HIS A 230 -12.50 -6.77 26.05
C HIS A 230 -12.93 -6.43 27.50
N LEU A 231 -12.09 -6.75 28.51
CA LEU A 231 -12.39 -6.40 29.91
C LEU A 231 -12.23 -4.89 30.11
N ALA A 232 -11.14 -4.31 29.59
CA ALA A 232 -10.94 -2.87 29.60
C ALA A 232 -12.01 -2.13 28.77
N LEU A 233 -12.55 -2.76 27.71
CA LEU A 233 -13.65 -2.21 26.93
C LEU A 233 -14.96 -2.18 27.74
N ASP A 234 -15.30 -3.27 28.42
CA ASP A 234 -16.47 -3.36 29.31
C ASP A 234 -16.37 -2.28 30.40
N GLU A 235 -15.25 -2.19 31.11
CA GLU A 235 -15.01 -1.20 32.16
C GLU A 235 -15.12 0.24 31.62
N ALA A 236 -14.55 0.49 30.44
CA ALA A 236 -14.63 1.80 29.79
C ALA A 236 -16.07 2.19 29.44
N LEU A 237 -16.88 1.26 28.93
CA LEU A 237 -18.27 1.49 28.61
C LEU A 237 -19.10 1.68 29.89
N GLU A 238 -18.92 0.83 30.90
CA GLU A 238 -19.62 0.93 32.19
C GLU A 238 -19.35 2.28 32.87
N SER A 239 -18.14 2.81 32.79
CA SER A 239 -17.74 4.09 33.41
C SER A 239 -18.58 5.30 32.97
N ARG A 240 -19.20 5.22 31.80
CA ARG A 240 -20.04 6.29 31.21
C ARG A 240 -21.54 5.99 31.21
N MET A 241 -21.93 4.81 31.69
CA MET A 241 -23.34 4.44 31.72
C MET A 241 -24.14 5.19 32.79
N PRO A 242 -25.39 5.58 32.47
CA PRO A 242 -26.32 6.09 33.48
C PRO A 242 -26.58 5.06 34.57
N LYS A 243 -26.77 5.52 35.80
CA LYS A 243 -27.11 4.65 36.95
C LYS A 243 -28.33 3.78 36.64
N GLY A 244 -28.18 2.46 36.84
CA GLY A 244 -29.27 1.49 36.63
C GLY A 244 -29.33 0.88 35.22
N GLN A 245 -28.40 1.24 34.34
CA GLN A 245 -28.20 0.55 33.06
C GLN A 245 -26.88 -0.24 33.09
N GLU A 246 -26.91 -1.49 32.65
CA GLU A 246 -25.75 -2.36 32.56
C GLU A 246 -25.37 -2.53 31.06
N VAL A 247 -24.09 -2.48 30.77
CA VAL A 247 -23.57 -2.88 29.46
C VAL A 247 -23.30 -4.37 29.49
N LYS A 248 -23.82 -5.08 28.51
CA LYS A 248 -23.45 -6.47 28.28
C LYS A 248 -22.98 -6.63 26.84
N LEU A 249 -21.67 -6.76 26.66
CA LEU A 249 -21.12 -7.07 25.35
C LEU A 249 -21.51 -8.48 24.90
N ASP A 250 -21.79 -8.60 23.61
CA ASP A 250 -22.02 -9.92 23.01
C ASP A 250 -20.77 -10.78 23.10
N SER A 251 -20.97 -12.09 23.38
CA SER A 251 -19.87 -13.05 23.51
C SER A 251 -18.96 -13.14 22.28
N GLY A 252 -19.44 -12.78 21.10
CA GLY A 252 -18.63 -12.68 19.88
C GLY A 252 -17.59 -11.57 19.92
N MET A 253 -17.77 -10.55 20.76
CA MET A 253 -16.78 -9.48 20.95
C MET A 253 -15.78 -9.78 22.09
N MET A 254 -16.00 -10.84 22.86
CA MET A 254 -15.16 -11.23 23.99
C MET A 254 -14.00 -12.11 23.54
N PHE A 255 -13.00 -11.55 22.88
CA PHE A 255 -11.77 -12.22 22.50
C PHE A 255 -10.56 -11.38 22.88
N ASN A 256 -9.40 -12.00 23.09
CA ASN A 256 -8.17 -11.30 23.45
C ASN A 256 -7.26 -11.09 22.25
N SER A 257 -7.09 -12.09 21.40
CA SER A 257 -6.18 -12.00 20.25
C SER A 257 -6.60 -12.96 19.14
N ILE A 258 -6.58 -12.46 17.93
CA ILE A 258 -6.81 -13.23 16.72
C ILE A 258 -5.67 -12.97 15.76
N LYS A 259 -5.05 -14.04 15.26
CA LYS A 259 -4.00 -13.97 14.24
C LYS A 259 -4.48 -14.74 13.02
N TYR A 260 -4.38 -14.10 11.86
CA TYR A 260 -4.80 -14.74 10.62
C TYR A 260 -3.93 -14.29 9.44
N ASN A 261 -3.86 -15.16 8.45
CA ASN A 261 -3.21 -14.87 7.17
C ASN A 261 -4.29 -14.78 6.09
N ASP A 262 -4.08 -13.86 5.14
CA ASP A 262 -4.92 -13.69 3.98
C ASP A 262 -4.14 -13.99 2.71
N PHE A 263 -4.73 -14.82 1.87
CA PHE A 263 -4.36 -14.97 0.48
C PHE A 263 -5.37 -14.19 -0.37
N ILE A 264 -4.89 -13.16 -1.06
CA ILE A 264 -5.72 -12.16 -1.71
C ILE A 264 -5.58 -12.31 -3.22
N PHE A 265 -6.70 -12.35 -3.94
CA PHE A 265 -6.74 -12.21 -5.39
C PHE A 265 -7.62 -11.01 -5.73
N SER A 266 -7.12 -10.14 -6.59
CA SER A 266 -7.82 -8.91 -6.94
C SER A 266 -7.95 -8.74 -8.45
N GLY A 267 -9.03 -8.10 -8.87
CA GLY A 267 -9.26 -7.69 -10.25
C GLY A 267 -9.97 -6.36 -10.29
N GLY A 268 -9.67 -5.56 -11.28
CA GLY A 268 -10.26 -4.24 -11.38
C GLY A 268 -9.82 -3.45 -12.58
N TYR A 269 -10.17 -2.17 -12.58
CA TYR A 269 -9.90 -1.27 -13.69
C TYR A 269 -9.32 0.04 -13.18
N ALA A 270 -8.42 0.62 -13.95
CA ALA A 270 -7.86 1.94 -13.72
C ALA A 270 -8.01 2.79 -14.99
N TYR A 271 -8.29 4.07 -14.82
CA TYR A 271 -8.41 5.02 -15.91
C TYR A 271 -7.62 6.29 -15.61
N ASN A 272 -6.79 6.70 -16.57
CA ASN A 272 -6.06 7.95 -16.59
C ASN A 272 -6.80 8.93 -17.51
N TRP A 273 -7.35 9.97 -16.95
CA TRP A 273 -8.00 11.05 -17.67
C TRP A 273 -7.06 12.27 -17.76
N VAL A 274 -6.52 12.49 -18.93
CA VAL A 274 -5.73 13.69 -19.26
C VAL A 274 -6.71 14.77 -19.70
N PHE A 275 -7.12 15.65 -18.79
CA PHE A 275 -8.16 16.66 -19.04
C PHE A 275 -7.60 18.01 -19.46
N ALA A 276 -6.30 18.25 -19.28
CA ALA A 276 -5.59 19.41 -19.76
C ALA A 276 -4.10 19.08 -19.96
N LYS A 277 -3.36 19.98 -20.63
CA LYS A 277 -1.92 19.82 -20.83
C LYS A 277 -1.23 19.67 -19.48
N ASN A 278 -0.50 18.57 -19.29
CA ASN A 278 0.23 18.21 -18.09
C ASN A 278 -0.65 17.89 -16.85
N PHE A 279 -1.98 17.82 -16.98
CA PHE A 279 -2.88 17.46 -15.90
C PHE A 279 -3.50 16.10 -16.11
N LEU A 280 -3.40 15.29 -15.10
CA LEU A 280 -3.88 13.92 -15.06
C LEU A 280 -4.78 13.70 -13.84
N PHE A 281 -5.95 13.11 -14.04
CA PHE A 281 -6.74 12.50 -12.98
C PHE A 281 -6.76 10.99 -13.22
N CYS A 282 -6.35 10.24 -12.22
CA CYS A 282 -6.41 8.77 -12.22
C CYS A 282 -7.44 8.29 -11.21
N ALA A 283 -8.30 7.38 -11.63
CA ALA A 283 -9.17 6.62 -10.75
C ALA A 283 -8.94 5.12 -10.99
N SER A 284 -8.75 4.38 -9.91
CA SER A 284 -8.53 2.93 -9.92
C SER A 284 -9.34 2.26 -8.83
N GLY A 285 -10.06 1.20 -9.18
CA GLY A 285 -10.81 0.37 -8.26
C GLY A 285 -10.56 -1.12 -8.53
N GLN A 286 -10.23 -1.87 -7.50
CA GLN A 286 -10.06 -3.32 -7.55
C GLN A 286 -10.93 -3.97 -6.48
N LEU A 287 -11.72 -4.94 -6.88
CA LEU A 287 -12.38 -5.87 -5.98
C LEU A 287 -11.40 -7.00 -5.67
N ALA A 288 -11.28 -7.36 -4.43
CA ALA A 288 -10.43 -8.43 -3.97
C ALA A 288 -11.26 -9.49 -3.27
N VAL A 289 -10.83 -10.73 -3.43
CA VAL A 289 -11.36 -11.88 -2.72
C VAL A 289 -10.21 -12.43 -1.89
N SER A 290 -10.38 -12.44 -0.56
CA SER A 290 -9.37 -12.92 0.36
C SER A 290 -9.83 -14.23 1.02
N TYR A 291 -8.93 -15.23 1.00
CA TYR A 291 -9.07 -16.47 1.75
C TYR A 291 -8.29 -16.37 3.05
N LYS A 292 -8.99 -16.43 4.18
CA LYS A 292 -8.43 -16.19 5.51
C LYS A 292 -8.22 -17.50 6.27
N THR A 293 -7.00 -17.67 6.77
CA THR A 293 -6.65 -18.80 7.64
C THR A 293 -6.25 -18.27 9.01
N SER A 294 -7.04 -18.60 10.04
CA SER A 294 -6.75 -18.19 11.41
C SER A 294 -5.82 -19.17 12.10
N TYR A 295 -4.90 -18.63 12.90
CA TYR A 295 -4.07 -19.38 13.84
C TYR A 295 -4.53 -18.99 15.25
N GLY A 296 -5.42 -19.78 15.83
CA GLY A 296 -5.90 -19.56 17.19
C GLY A 296 -6.24 -20.88 17.85
N LYS A 297 -6.12 -20.98 19.17
CA LYS A 297 -6.53 -22.14 19.96
C LYS A 297 -8.06 -22.20 20.03
N THR A 298 -8.71 -22.52 18.94
CA THR A 298 -10.11 -22.98 18.98
C THR A 298 -10.10 -24.41 18.46
N ALA A 299 -10.50 -25.35 19.30
CA ALA A 299 -10.34 -26.78 19.11
C ALA A 299 -11.15 -27.39 17.94
N ASP A 300 -11.91 -26.61 17.17
CA ASP A 300 -12.89 -27.11 16.20
C ASP A 300 -12.61 -26.77 14.74
N GLU A 301 -11.42 -26.30 14.37
CA GLU A 301 -11.14 -26.00 12.96
C GLU A 301 -10.87 -27.26 12.15
N LYS A 302 -11.85 -27.66 11.35
CA LYS A 302 -11.68 -28.68 10.31
C LYS A 302 -10.63 -28.20 9.30
N ARG A 303 -9.61 -29.01 9.04
CA ARG A 303 -8.63 -28.79 7.96
C ARG A 303 -9.35 -28.96 6.62
N GLY A 304 -9.43 -27.90 5.81
CA GLY A 304 -10.02 -27.90 4.46
C GLY A 304 -10.38 -26.50 3.99
N PHE A 305 -10.72 -26.39 2.70
CA PHE A 305 -11.24 -25.16 2.15
C PHE A 305 -12.64 -24.89 2.70
N ASP A 306 -12.84 -23.72 3.29
CA ASP A 306 -14.11 -23.29 3.88
C ASP A 306 -14.54 -21.96 3.23
N ILE A 307 -15.70 -21.98 2.58
CA ILE A 307 -16.29 -20.77 1.95
C ILE A 307 -16.55 -19.68 2.99
N GLY A 308 -16.83 -20.01 4.24
CA GLY A 308 -16.99 -19.03 5.32
C GLY A 308 -15.74 -18.20 5.61
N LYS A 309 -14.58 -18.66 5.13
CA LYS A 309 -13.28 -17.94 5.23
C LYS A 309 -13.00 -17.01 4.05
N VAL A 310 -13.89 -16.93 3.08
CA VAL A 310 -13.77 -16.05 1.92
C VAL A 310 -14.42 -14.71 2.23
N ASN A 311 -13.67 -13.64 2.10
CA ASN A 311 -14.13 -12.29 2.39
C ASN A 311 -13.88 -11.35 1.20
N PRO A 312 -14.84 -10.47 0.87
CA PRO A 312 -14.62 -9.43 -0.13
C PRO A 312 -13.84 -8.27 0.49
N ASP A 313 -12.86 -7.78 -0.25
CA ASP A 313 -12.09 -6.59 0.07
C ASP A 313 -12.08 -5.62 -1.11
N PHE A 314 -11.71 -4.37 -0.87
CA PHE A 314 -11.65 -3.33 -1.88
C PHE A 314 -10.33 -2.56 -1.79
N ILE A 315 -9.76 -2.24 -2.95
CA ILE A 315 -8.58 -1.39 -3.08
C ILE A 315 -8.92 -0.26 -4.03
N GLY A 316 -8.98 0.96 -3.51
CA GLY A 316 -9.24 2.18 -4.27
C GLY A 316 -8.01 3.08 -4.31
N ARG A 317 -7.73 3.68 -5.46
CA ARG A 317 -6.67 4.67 -5.60
C ARG A 317 -7.15 5.79 -6.51
N PHE A 318 -6.90 7.01 -6.08
CA PHE A 318 -7.20 8.22 -6.82
C PHE A 318 -5.97 9.12 -6.83
N GLY A 319 -5.71 9.76 -7.95
CA GLY A 319 -4.58 10.67 -8.10
C GLY A 319 -4.96 11.86 -8.96
N LEU A 320 -4.61 13.06 -8.52
CA LEU A 320 -4.68 14.28 -9.31
C LEU A 320 -3.28 14.85 -9.39
N VAL A 321 -2.75 14.96 -10.60
CA VAL A 321 -1.33 15.26 -10.85
C VAL A 321 -1.20 16.35 -11.90
N TYR A 322 -0.34 17.30 -11.61
CA TYR A 322 0.30 18.16 -12.59
C TYR A 322 1.74 17.70 -12.79
N ASN A 323 2.16 17.39 -14.01
CA ASN A 323 3.53 16.98 -14.30
C ASN A 323 3.96 17.45 -15.71
N ASN A 324 4.92 18.37 -15.77
CA ASN A 324 5.53 18.86 -17.01
C ASN A 324 6.95 18.30 -17.24
N THR A 325 7.23 17.10 -16.69
CA THR A 325 8.52 16.41 -16.65
C THR A 325 9.55 17.05 -15.72
N ARG A 326 9.59 18.37 -15.56
CA ARG A 326 10.53 19.10 -14.71
C ARG A 326 9.95 19.43 -13.34
N TRP A 327 8.75 19.98 -13.29
CA TRP A 327 7.98 20.24 -12.07
C TRP A 327 6.79 19.33 -12.01
N TYR A 328 6.52 18.83 -10.85
CA TYR A 328 5.31 18.08 -10.60
C TYR A 328 4.72 18.41 -9.23
N ALA A 329 3.42 18.36 -9.14
CA ALA A 329 2.67 18.51 -7.92
C ALA A 329 1.40 17.67 -8.02
N GLY A 330 0.91 17.20 -6.89
CA GLY A 330 -0.32 16.42 -6.91
C GLY A 330 -0.80 16.00 -5.56
N THR A 331 -1.91 15.29 -5.60
CA THR A 331 -2.50 14.62 -4.43
C THR A 331 -2.91 13.21 -4.84
N SER A 332 -2.80 12.28 -3.89
CA SER A 332 -3.28 10.91 -4.10
C SER A 332 -3.95 10.37 -2.84
N ILE A 333 -4.97 9.54 -3.05
CA ILE A 333 -5.66 8.81 -2.00
C ILE A 333 -5.50 7.33 -2.28
N ILE A 334 -5.11 6.58 -1.27
CA ILE A 334 -5.09 5.12 -1.29
C ILE A 334 -5.99 4.65 -0.18
N LEU A 335 -6.94 3.78 -0.53
CA LEU A 335 -7.92 3.20 0.37
C LEU A 335 -7.88 1.68 0.25
N ARG A 336 -7.83 0.99 1.37
CA ARG A 336 -7.92 -0.47 1.45
C ARG A 336 -8.92 -0.88 2.52
N THR A 337 -9.66 -1.93 2.24
CA THR A 337 -10.45 -2.62 3.25
C THR A 337 -9.83 -3.98 3.55
N ASN A 338 -9.99 -4.42 4.77
CA ASN A 338 -9.65 -5.76 5.23
C ASN A 338 -10.79 -6.24 6.13
N ASN A 339 -11.62 -7.11 5.58
CA ASN A 339 -12.81 -7.61 6.21
C ASN A 339 -12.57 -9.03 6.74
N TYR A 340 -12.83 -9.25 8.02
CA TYR A 340 -12.75 -10.56 8.65
C TYR A 340 -14.11 -10.94 9.24
N ARG A 341 -14.66 -12.03 8.75
CA ARG A 341 -15.98 -12.52 9.18
C ARG A 341 -15.87 -13.93 9.73
N THR A 342 -16.47 -14.15 10.86
CA THR A 342 -16.66 -15.47 11.49
C THR A 342 -18.14 -15.71 11.76
N SER A 343 -18.50 -16.90 12.24
CA SER A 343 -19.87 -17.17 12.69
C SER A 343 -20.30 -16.36 13.92
N ARG A 344 -19.35 -15.81 14.68
CA ARG A 344 -19.61 -15.08 15.93
C ARG A 344 -19.55 -13.58 15.78
N PHE A 345 -18.66 -13.05 14.95
CA PHE A 345 -18.44 -11.62 14.80
C PHE A 345 -17.93 -11.24 13.41
N THR A 346 -17.98 -9.97 13.11
CA THR A 346 -17.37 -9.36 11.93
C THR A 346 -16.44 -8.23 12.36
N ALA A 347 -15.22 -8.22 11.85
CA ALA A 347 -14.25 -7.16 12.04
C ALA A 347 -13.93 -6.54 10.68
N ASN A 348 -14.27 -5.28 10.51
CA ASN A 348 -14.01 -4.54 9.27
C ASN A 348 -12.96 -3.47 9.56
N ASN A 349 -11.83 -3.55 8.89
CA ASN A 349 -10.81 -2.53 8.94
C ASN A 349 -10.70 -1.80 7.60
N MET A 350 -10.91 -0.48 7.61
CA MET A 350 -10.70 0.40 6.46
C MET A 350 -9.55 1.35 6.80
N TYR A 351 -8.52 1.34 5.98
CA TYR A 351 -7.34 2.15 6.20
C TYR A 351 -6.78 2.70 4.90
N GLY A 352 -6.04 3.79 5.02
CA GLY A 352 -5.47 4.43 3.84
C GLY A 352 -4.63 5.64 4.16
N SER A 353 -4.27 6.34 3.09
CA SER A 353 -3.49 7.58 3.16
C SER A 353 -3.97 8.59 2.12
N LEU A 354 -3.93 9.85 2.51
CA LEU A 354 -4.03 11.02 1.64
C LEU A 354 -2.65 11.64 1.57
N ASN A 355 -2.11 11.76 0.36
CA ASN A 355 -0.81 12.37 0.10
C ASN A 355 -0.98 13.65 -0.69
N ALA A 356 -0.21 14.68 -0.36
CA ALA A 356 -0.03 15.88 -1.15
C ALA A 356 1.46 16.13 -1.31
N TYR A 357 1.91 16.44 -2.53
CA TYR A 357 3.33 16.56 -2.82
C TYR A 357 3.61 17.62 -3.88
N ILE A 358 4.82 18.15 -3.82
CA ILE A 358 5.42 18.99 -4.86
C ILE A 358 6.88 18.56 -5.04
N GLY A 359 7.31 18.46 -6.29
CA GLY A 359 8.67 18.02 -6.59
C GLY A 359 9.26 18.69 -7.82
N TYR A 360 10.57 18.56 -7.91
CA TYR A 360 11.39 19.12 -8.95
C TYR A 360 12.41 18.11 -9.45
N ASN A 361 12.45 17.91 -10.76
CA ASN A 361 13.37 17.00 -11.43
C ASN A 361 14.54 17.80 -12.04
N PHE A 362 15.76 17.29 -11.87
CA PHE A 362 16.97 17.96 -12.32
C PHE A 362 18.00 16.96 -12.86
N MET A 363 19.02 17.46 -13.55
CA MET A 363 20.01 16.71 -14.30
C MET A 363 19.42 15.85 -15.43
N LEU A 364 19.38 16.41 -16.63
CA LEU A 364 18.93 15.68 -17.83
C LEU A 364 19.71 14.38 -18.02
N LYS A 365 19.01 13.29 -18.28
CA LYS A 365 19.61 12.04 -18.73
C LYS A 365 20.43 12.25 -20.00
N LYS A 366 21.52 11.49 -20.19
CA LYS A 366 22.43 11.60 -21.34
C LYS A 366 21.67 11.61 -22.69
N LYS A 367 20.61 10.82 -22.82
CA LYS A 367 19.75 10.74 -24.01
C LYS A 367 19.11 12.08 -24.41
N TYR A 368 18.83 12.96 -23.44
CA TYR A 368 18.13 14.23 -23.63
C TYR A 368 19.06 15.45 -23.57
N ARG A 369 20.35 15.26 -23.32
CA ARG A 369 21.36 16.33 -23.41
C ARG A 369 21.60 16.63 -24.88
N LYS A 370 21.42 17.88 -25.33
CA LYS A 370 21.82 18.28 -26.67
C LYS A 370 23.31 17.97 -26.85
N LYS A 371 23.69 17.21 -27.89
CA LYS A 371 25.09 17.16 -28.33
C LYS A 371 25.53 18.62 -28.54
N LYS A 372 26.55 19.10 -27.81
CA LYS A 372 27.24 20.32 -28.20
C LYS A 372 27.74 20.04 -29.59
N THR A 373 27.19 20.71 -30.60
CA THR A 373 27.79 20.87 -31.88
C THR A 373 29.04 21.73 -31.65
N GLU A 374 30.21 21.12 -31.75
CA GLU A 374 31.50 21.80 -31.88
C GLU A 374 31.52 22.52 -33.21
#